data_289b6b31695f19be87378fadac04f795
#
_entry.id   289b6b31695f19be87378fadac04f795
#
_cell.length_a   1.000
_cell.length_b   1.000
_cell.length_c   1.000
_cell.angle_alpha   90.00
_cell.angle_beta   90.00
_cell.angle_gamma   90.00
#
_symmetry.space_group_name_H-M   'P 1'
#
loop_
_entity.id
_entity.type
_entity.pdbx_description
1 polymer ?
#
loop_
_entity_poly.entity_id
_entity_poly.type
_entity_poly.pdbx_seq_one_letter_code
_entity_poly.pdbx_strand_id
1 'polypeptide(L)'
;MLLDTCIVIDVLRGREAALAFVNGLPEAPSLSAITATELIAGVRNARERRQIERLLEVYTIYDIRLEIASLAGDYVRQYGPSHGVDPINALIAATAKSANLQLATLNLKHFPMFKGLKRPYRP
;
A
#
# COMPACT_ATOMS: atom_id res chain seq x y z
N MET A 1 -1.46 8.96 5.50
CA MET A 1 -1.02 8.48 4.18
C MET A 1 -1.02 6.97 4.15
N LEU A 2 -1.61 6.39 3.14
CA LEU A 2 -1.61 4.95 2.92
C LEU A 2 -0.42 4.57 2.04
N LEU A 3 0.35 3.56 2.46
CA LEU A 3 1.50 3.09 1.70
C LEU A 3 1.11 1.88 0.85
N ASP A 4 1.54 1.89 -0.42
CA ASP A 4 1.52 0.69 -1.25
C ASP A 4 2.57 -0.30 -0.73
N THR A 5 2.35 -1.57 -0.95
CA THR A 5 3.22 -2.65 -0.46
C THR A 5 4.68 -2.47 -0.87
N CYS A 6 4.95 -1.97 -2.07
CA CYS A 6 6.32 -1.75 -2.54
C CYS A 6 7.12 -0.79 -1.65
N ILE A 7 6.46 0.24 -1.10
CA ILE A 7 7.11 1.18 -0.18
C ILE A 7 7.48 0.47 1.13
N VAL A 8 6.57 -0.34 1.66
CA VAL A 8 6.79 -1.08 2.91
C VAL A 8 7.94 -2.08 2.75
N ILE A 9 8.00 -2.76 1.61
CA ILE A 9 9.11 -3.67 1.30
C ILE A 9 10.44 -2.93 1.31
N ASP A 10 10.51 -1.74 0.70
CA ASP A 10 11.72 -0.91 0.71
C ASP A 10 12.12 -0.51 2.13
N VAL A 11 11.15 -0.15 2.97
CA VAL A 11 11.39 0.16 4.39
C VAL A 11 11.98 -1.05 5.12
N LEU A 12 11.39 -2.22 4.93
CA LEU A 12 11.85 -3.45 5.59
C LEU A 12 13.26 -3.86 5.13
N ARG A 13 13.62 -3.53 3.88
CA ARG A 13 14.96 -3.77 3.33
C ARG A 13 15.97 -2.72 3.75
N GLY A 14 15.56 -1.70 4.50
CA GLY A 14 16.44 -0.65 4.97
C GLY A 14 16.86 0.35 3.91
N ARG A 15 16.08 0.49 2.82
CA ARG A 15 16.38 1.44 1.76
C ARG A 15 16.30 2.87 2.30
N GLU A 16 17.39 3.62 2.19
CA GLU A 16 17.50 4.96 2.80
C GLU A 16 16.43 5.93 2.32
N ALA A 17 16.13 5.95 1.03
CA ALA A 17 15.12 6.85 0.47
C ALA A 17 13.72 6.55 1.04
N ALA A 18 13.38 5.28 1.21
CA ALA A 18 12.11 4.87 1.79
C ALA A 18 12.02 5.23 3.27
N LEU A 19 13.10 4.98 4.02
CA LEU A 19 13.17 5.33 5.44
C LEU A 19 13.05 6.84 5.64
N ALA A 20 13.77 7.63 4.85
CA ALA A 20 13.70 9.09 4.91
C ALA A 20 12.29 9.59 4.61
N PHE A 21 11.63 9.02 3.59
CA PHE A 21 10.26 9.38 3.25
C PHE A 21 9.30 9.09 4.39
N VAL A 22 9.33 7.89 4.94
CA VAL A 22 8.40 7.48 6.01
C VAL A 22 8.68 8.25 7.30
N ASN A 23 9.95 8.43 7.66
CA ASN A 23 10.32 9.19 8.86
C ASN A 23 9.97 10.67 8.77
N GLY A 24 9.84 11.19 7.55
CA GLY A 24 9.43 12.58 7.33
C GLY A 24 7.92 12.82 7.39
N LEU A 25 7.11 11.76 7.48
CA LEU A 25 5.66 11.91 7.56
C LEU A 25 5.25 12.46 8.93
N PRO A 26 4.22 13.34 8.98
CA PRO A 26 3.78 13.93 10.25
C PRO A 26 3.12 12.91 11.18
N GLU A 27 2.59 11.83 10.64
CA GLU A 27 1.90 10.77 11.38
C GLU A 27 2.39 9.41 10.93
N ALA A 28 2.18 8.38 11.77
CA ALA A 28 2.46 7.00 11.40
C ALA A 28 1.69 6.63 10.12
N PRO A 29 2.32 5.93 9.18
CA PRO A 29 1.64 5.52 7.95
C PRO A 29 0.50 4.55 8.22
N SER A 30 -0.37 4.42 7.22
CA SER A 30 -1.48 3.47 7.21
C SER A 30 -1.25 2.43 6.12
N LEU A 31 -1.80 1.24 6.33
CA LEU A 31 -1.76 0.14 5.37
C LEU A 31 -3.16 -0.44 5.20
N SER A 32 -3.40 -1.01 4.03
CA SER A 32 -4.53 -1.92 3.83
C SER A 32 -4.20 -3.29 4.43
N ALA A 33 -5.19 -4.00 4.94
CA ALA A 33 -5.03 -5.38 5.40
C ALA A 33 -4.48 -6.30 4.30
N ILE A 34 -4.75 -6.01 3.01
CA ILE A 34 -4.18 -6.80 1.91
C ILE A 34 -2.66 -6.66 1.85
N THR A 35 -2.12 -5.51 2.20
CA THR A 35 -0.67 -5.32 2.29
C THR A 35 -0.08 -6.23 3.36
N ALA A 36 -0.73 -6.35 4.52
CA ALA A 36 -0.28 -7.29 5.54
C ALA A 36 -0.22 -8.72 5.00
N THR A 37 -1.22 -9.13 4.22
CA THR A 37 -1.22 -10.45 3.57
C THR A 37 -0.02 -10.63 2.66
N GLU A 38 0.27 -9.65 1.81
CA GLU A 38 1.41 -9.71 0.89
C GLU A 38 2.75 -9.79 1.62
N LEU A 39 2.91 -8.99 2.68
CA LEU A 39 4.13 -8.99 3.47
C LEU A 39 4.36 -10.34 4.15
N ILE A 40 3.33 -10.90 4.78
CA ILE A 40 3.42 -12.17 5.48
C ILE A 40 3.67 -13.31 4.49
N ALA A 41 3.01 -13.29 3.34
CA ALA A 41 3.21 -14.31 2.30
C ALA A 41 4.65 -14.35 1.79
N GLY A 42 5.36 -13.24 1.85
CA GLY A 42 6.74 -13.14 1.36
C GLY A 42 7.83 -13.45 2.37
N VAL A 43 7.49 -13.81 3.63
CA VAL A 43 8.51 -14.09 4.65
C VAL A 43 9.29 -15.37 4.33
N ARG A 44 10.58 -15.32 4.59
CA ARG A 44 11.50 -16.44 4.34
C ARG A 44 11.95 -17.13 5.64
N ASN A 45 11.78 -16.48 6.79
CA ASN A 45 12.21 -16.99 8.08
C ASN A 45 11.48 -16.28 9.24
N ALA A 46 11.69 -16.79 10.46
CA ALA A 46 11.03 -16.26 11.65
C ALA A 46 11.46 -14.83 11.98
N ARG A 47 12.69 -14.45 11.64
CA ARG A 47 13.18 -13.07 11.89
C ARG A 47 12.42 -12.05 11.05
N GLU A 48 12.24 -12.33 9.75
CA GLU A 48 11.45 -11.49 8.87
C GLU A 48 10.01 -11.40 9.33
N ARG A 49 9.43 -12.51 9.77
CA ARG A 49 8.07 -12.53 10.31
C ARG A 49 7.94 -11.57 11.50
N ARG A 50 8.88 -11.61 12.43
CA ARG A 50 8.87 -10.73 13.61
C ARG A 50 9.01 -9.25 13.22
N GLN A 51 9.83 -8.95 12.22
CA GLN A 51 9.98 -7.57 11.74
C GLN A 51 8.67 -7.04 11.19
N ILE A 52 7.95 -7.85 10.42
CA ILE A 52 6.65 -7.48 9.87
C ILE A 52 5.62 -7.29 10.99
N GLU A 53 5.58 -8.21 11.94
CA GLU A 53 4.63 -8.12 13.07
C GLU A 53 4.83 -6.84 13.87
N ARG A 54 6.08 -6.43 14.11
CA ARG A 54 6.38 -5.16 14.80
C ARG A 54 5.90 -3.95 14.00
N LEU A 55 6.13 -3.96 12.69
CA LEU A 55 5.67 -2.89 11.81
C LEU A 55 4.15 -2.78 11.83
N LEU A 56 3.44 -3.90 11.79
CA LEU A 56 1.98 -3.94 11.83
C LEU A 56 1.41 -3.45 13.17
N GLU A 57 2.18 -3.51 14.25
CA GLU A 57 1.76 -2.95 15.55
C GLU A 57 1.84 -1.42 15.57
N VAL A 58 2.77 -0.84 14.80
CA VAL A 58 3.03 0.61 14.78
C VAL A 58 2.13 1.33 13.77
N TYR A 59 1.91 0.74 12.61
CA TYR A 59 1.12 1.36 11.54
C TYR A 59 -0.37 1.13 11.76
N THR A 60 -1.19 2.06 11.28
CA THR A 60 -2.65 1.91 11.30
C THR A 60 -3.06 0.97 10.16
N ILE A 61 -3.75 -0.12 10.48
CA ILE A 61 -4.18 -1.12 9.52
C ILE A 61 -5.67 -0.96 9.28
N TYR A 62 -6.06 -0.76 8.02
CA TYR A 62 -7.47 -0.67 7.62
C TYR A 62 -7.98 -2.01 7.13
N ASP A 63 -9.06 -2.48 7.72
CA ASP A 63 -9.72 -3.71 7.32
C ASP A 63 -10.38 -3.55 5.95
N ILE A 64 -10.55 -4.67 5.24
CA ILE A 64 -11.24 -4.70 3.96
C ILE A 64 -12.71 -5.03 4.22
N ARG A 65 -13.54 -3.98 4.31
CA ARG A 65 -14.97 -4.12 4.46
C ARG A 65 -15.63 -4.27 3.09
N LEU A 66 -16.90 -4.71 3.08
CA LEU A 66 -17.62 -4.96 1.84
C LEU A 66 -17.64 -3.73 0.92
N GLU A 67 -17.81 -2.54 1.45
CA GLU A 67 -17.81 -1.31 0.66
C GLU A 67 -16.48 -1.07 -0.04
N ILE A 68 -15.36 -1.41 0.59
CA ILE A 68 -14.03 -1.32 -0.01
C ILE A 68 -13.88 -2.38 -1.10
N ALA A 69 -14.30 -3.60 -0.84
CA ALA A 69 -14.26 -4.67 -1.83
C ALA A 69 -15.10 -4.34 -3.06
N SER A 70 -16.26 -3.73 -2.86
CA SER A 70 -17.15 -3.31 -3.95
C SER A 70 -16.51 -2.23 -4.82
N LEU A 71 -15.94 -1.19 -4.19
CA LEU A 71 -15.23 -0.12 -4.90
C LEU A 71 -14.03 -0.67 -5.66
N ALA A 72 -13.28 -1.59 -5.04
CA ALA A 72 -12.14 -2.23 -5.69
C ALA A 72 -12.56 -3.01 -6.94
N GLY A 73 -13.69 -3.72 -6.87
CA GLY A 73 -14.26 -4.43 -8.02
C GLY A 73 -14.58 -3.47 -9.17
N ASP A 74 -15.16 -2.32 -8.85
CA ASP A 74 -15.42 -1.28 -9.85
C ASP A 74 -14.13 -0.77 -10.50
N TYR A 75 -13.08 -0.58 -9.73
CA TYR A 75 -11.78 -0.15 -10.28
C TYR A 75 -11.18 -1.19 -11.21
N VAL A 76 -11.27 -2.48 -10.89
CA VAL A 76 -10.80 -3.55 -11.77
C VAL A 76 -11.56 -3.55 -13.08
N ARG A 77 -12.88 -3.40 -13.03
CA ARG A 77 -13.73 -3.34 -14.24
C ARG A 77 -13.38 -2.14 -15.11
N GLN A 78 -13.17 -0.98 -14.50
CA GLN A 78 -12.93 0.26 -15.22
C GLN A 78 -11.50 0.38 -15.75
N TYR A 79 -10.50 -0.02 -14.98
CA TYR A 79 -9.08 0.23 -15.28
C TYR A 79 -8.27 -1.03 -15.57
N GLY A 80 -8.82 -2.21 -15.34
CA GLY A 80 -8.12 -3.47 -15.59
C GLY A 80 -7.65 -3.59 -17.04
N PRO A 81 -8.54 -3.41 -18.03
CA PRO A 81 -8.17 -3.56 -19.44
C PRO A 81 -7.13 -2.55 -19.92
N SER A 82 -7.16 -1.30 -19.43
CA SER A 82 -6.30 -0.23 -19.92
C SER A 82 -5.00 -0.06 -19.15
N HIS A 83 -5.02 -0.32 -17.83
CA HIS A 83 -3.89 -0.02 -16.93
C HIS A 83 -3.40 -1.25 -16.16
N GLY A 84 -3.96 -2.42 -16.40
CA GLY A 84 -3.56 -3.64 -15.70
C GLY A 84 -3.85 -3.61 -14.20
N VAL A 85 -4.87 -2.87 -13.78
CA VAL A 85 -5.25 -2.82 -12.36
C VAL A 85 -5.85 -4.16 -11.95
N ASP A 86 -5.16 -4.85 -11.05
CA ASP A 86 -5.59 -6.13 -10.50
C ASP A 86 -6.33 -5.95 -9.16
N PRO A 87 -6.93 -7.02 -8.61
CA PRO A 87 -7.65 -6.92 -7.34
C PRO A 87 -6.82 -6.38 -6.18
N ILE A 88 -5.53 -6.71 -6.09
CA ILE A 88 -4.68 -6.25 -4.99
C ILE A 88 -4.45 -4.75 -5.06
N ASN A 89 -4.05 -4.23 -6.23
CA ASN A 89 -3.89 -2.78 -6.44
C ASN A 89 -5.20 -2.05 -6.21
N ALA A 90 -6.30 -2.62 -6.70
CA ALA A 90 -7.62 -2.04 -6.55
C ALA A 90 -8.05 -1.96 -5.07
N LEU A 91 -7.75 -2.98 -4.27
CA LEU A 91 -8.06 -2.98 -2.84
C LEU A 91 -7.27 -1.91 -2.09
N ILE A 92 -6.00 -1.72 -2.44
CA ILE A 92 -5.17 -0.65 -1.87
C ILE A 92 -5.75 0.71 -2.23
N ALA A 93 -6.07 0.92 -3.51
CA ALA A 93 -6.67 2.17 -3.99
C ALA A 93 -8.00 2.46 -3.29
N ALA A 94 -8.87 1.47 -3.21
CA ALA A 94 -10.20 1.61 -2.59
C ALA A 94 -10.07 1.93 -1.08
N THR A 95 -9.10 1.32 -0.40
CA THR A 95 -8.83 1.61 1.01
C THR A 95 -8.46 3.08 1.20
N ALA A 96 -7.53 3.59 0.39
CA ALA A 96 -7.11 4.99 0.46
C ALA A 96 -8.27 5.94 0.17
N LYS A 97 -9.05 5.66 -0.87
CA LYS A 97 -10.21 6.49 -1.23
C LYS A 97 -11.28 6.50 -0.14
N SER A 98 -11.62 5.32 0.40
CA SER A 98 -12.64 5.20 1.47
C SER A 98 -12.23 5.92 2.74
N ALA A 99 -10.95 5.89 3.09
CA ALA A 99 -10.42 6.55 4.29
C ALA A 99 -10.03 8.00 4.05
N ASN A 100 -10.19 8.50 2.82
CA ASN A 100 -9.79 9.84 2.41
C ASN A 100 -8.30 10.10 2.69
N LEU A 101 -7.46 9.12 2.38
CA LEU A 101 -6.02 9.18 2.57
C LEU A 101 -5.31 9.39 1.23
N GLN A 102 -4.18 10.09 1.29
CA GLN A 102 -3.26 10.13 0.17
C GLN A 102 -2.57 8.77 0.04
N LEU A 103 -2.26 8.38 -1.19
CA LEU A 103 -1.55 7.15 -1.50
C LEU A 103 -0.09 7.45 -1.82
N ALA A 104 0.83 6.64 -1.27
CA ALA A 104 2.23 6.62 -1.66
C ALA A 104 2.53 5.32 -2.40
N THR A 105 3.03 5.42 -3.62
CA THR A 105 3.39 4.27 -4.45
C THR A 105 4.52 4.63 -5.41
N LEU A 106 5.27 3.61 -5.82
CA LEU A 106 6.25 3.74 -6.91
C LEU A 106 5.66 3.30 -8.26
N ASN A 107 4.49 2.66 -8.25
CA ASN A 107 3.85 2.06 -9.42
C ASN A 107 2.68 2.91 -9.92
N LEU A 108 2.95 4.11 -10.37
CA LEU A 108 1.91 5.08 -10.75
C LEU A 108 0.93 4.53 -11.78
N LYS A 109 1.39 3.70 -12.70
CA LYS A 109 0.59 3.11 -13.77
C LYS A 109 -0.62 2.33 -13.25
N HIS A 110 -0.49 1.68 -12.10
CA HIS A 110 -1.54 0.84 -11.53
C HIS A 110 -2.56 1.60 -10.68
N PHE A 111 -2.40 2.93 -10.59
CA PHE A 111 -3.29 3.76 -9.78
C PHE A 111 -3.85 4.96 -10.55
N PRO A 112 -4.47 4.71 -11.73
CA PRO A 112 -4.97 5.80 -12.59
C PRO A 112 -6.14 6.58 -11.97
N MET A 113 -6.79 6.04 -10.94
CA MET A 113 -7.87 6.70 -10.21
C MET A 113 -7.38 7.85 -9.31
N PHE A 114 -6.06 7.98 -9.12
CA PHE A 114 -5.47 9.09 -8.38
C PHE A 114 -4.86 10.09 -9.36
N LYS A 115 -5.36 11.32 -9.36
CA LYS A 115 -4.84 12.39 -10.21
C LYS A 115 -3.65 13.06 -9.53
N GLY A 116 -2.63 13.40 -10.32
CA GLY A 116 -1.46 14.12 -9.81
C GLY A 116 -0.55 13.30 -8.91
N LEU A 117 -0.69 11.97 -8.93
CA LEU A 117 0.13 11.07 -8.12
C LEU A 117 1.59 11.14 -8.57
N LYS A 118 2.50 11.27 -7.60
CA LYS A 118 3.94 11.31 -7.85
C LYS A 118 4.65 10.27 -6.99
N ARG A 119 5.76 9.72 -7.50
CA ARG A 119 6.59 8.84 -6.69
C ARG A 119 7.21 9.61 -5.54
N PRO A 120 7.18 9.08 -4.31
CA PRO A 120 7.78 9.77 -3.16
C PRO A 120 9.31 9.80 -3.20
N TYR A 121 9.92 8.88 -3.93
CA TYR A 121 11.36 8.81 -4.16
C TYR A 121 11.61 7.97 -5.44
N ARG A 122 12.85 7.93 -5.88
CA ARG A 122 13.21 7.12 -7.07
C ARG A 122 13.14 5.63 -6.75
N PRO A 123 12.50 4.87 -7.64
CA PRO A 123 12.41 3.41 -7.47
C PRO A 123 13.77 2.71 -7.52
#